data_d6d3fbd265e96b60a985520dbb0b1f69
#
_entry.id   d6d3fbd265e96b60a985520dbb0b1f69
#
_cell.length_a   1.000
_cell.length_b   1.000
_cell.length_c   1.000
_cell.angle_alpha   90.00
_cell.angle_beta   90.00
_cell.angle_gamma   90.00
#
_symmetry.space_group_name_H-M   'P 1'
#
loop_
_entity.id
_entity.type
_entity.pdbx_description
1 polymer ?
#
loop_
_entity_poly.entity_id
_entity_poly.type
_entity_poly.pdbx_seq_one_letter_code
_entity_poly.pdbx_strand_id
1 'polypeptide(L)'
;MNILLCGNEKVFDGALTELISITNKTKSNVTCYIFTMDLSRVKPEYTAISDKQVEYLDEVIKNKNPENKVIKVDVTEIYEKEFGHCKNENAYCTPYTLLRLLADLVPNMPEKLLYLDIDMMANGDISKLYKIDISEYEYAAVKEKYGSVILYPDYINAGMLLLNMKKIKETGLLEKARELIKNRKLLFADQSAI
;
A
#
# COMPACT_ATOMS: atom_id res chain seq x y z
N MET A 1 -8.83 -9.81 8.04
CA MET A 1 -7.97 -9.50 6.86
C MET A 1 -7.20 -8.23 7.17
N ASN A 2 -5.91 -8.21 6.82
CA ASN A 2 -5.08 -7.02 6.98
C ASN A 2 -4.93 -6.35 5.62
N ILE A 3 -5.37 -5.10 5.50
CA ILE A 3 -5.32 -4.29 4.29
C ILE A 3 -4.31 -3.17 4.51
N LEU A 4 -3.53 -2.84 3.49
CA LEU A 4 -2.61 -1.72 3.47
C LEU A 4 -3.06 -0.72 2.40
N LEU A 5 -3.32 0.51 2.79
CA LEU A 5 -3.53 1.66 1.92
C LEU A 5 -2.39 2.66 2.13
N CYS A 6 -2.06 3.42 1.09
CA CYS A 6 -1.01 4.43 1.17
C CYS A 6 -1.52 5.77 0.63
N GLY A 7 -1.31 6.85 1.37
CA GLY A 7 -1.72 8.16 0.87
C GLY A 7 -1.58 9.30 1.87
N ASN A 8 -2.01 10.47 1.42
CA ASN A 8 -2.02 11.71 2.19
C ASN A 8 -3.45 12.13 2.56
N GLU A 9 -3.61 13.34 3.10
CA GLU A 9 -4.92 13.90 3.44
C GLU A 9 -5.95 13.85 2.29
N LYS A 10 -5.49 14.02 1.04
CA LYS A 10 -6.37 14.09 -0.15
C LYS A 10 -7.01 12.75 -0.54
N VAL A 11 -6.49 11.64 -0.04
CA VAL A 11 -7.03 10.31 -0.39
C VAL A 11 -8.20 9.86 0.48
N PHE A 12 -8.65 10.70 1.41
CA PHE A 12 -9.71 10.37 2.36
C PHE A 12 -11.00 9.83 1.70
N ASP A 13 -11.51 10.50 0.67
CA ASP A 13 -12.76 10.09 -0.01
C ASP A 13 -12.58 8.74 -0.74
N GLY A 14 -11.39 8.52 -1.32
CA GLY A 14 -11.02 7.25 -1.93
C GLY A 14 -10.99 6.12 -0.90
N ALA A 15 -10.27 6.32 0.21
CA ALA A 15 -10.20 5.37 1.31
C ALA A 15 -11.57 5.05 1.90
N LEU A 16 -12.41 6.06 2.07
CA LEU A 16 -13.79 5.89 2.57
C LEU A 16 -14.61 5.01 1.62
N THR A 17 -14.58 5.33 0.34
CA THR A 17 -15.32 4.59 -0.70
C THR A 17 -14.87 3.14 -0.77
N GLU A 18 -13.55 2.93 -0.78
CA GLU A 18 -12.96 1.61 -0.85
C GLU A 18 -13.30 0.77 0.38
N LEU A 19 -13.10 1.29 1.60
CA LEU A 19 -13.41 0.59 2.84
C LEU A 19 -14.89 0.26 2.98
N ILE A 20 -15.79 1.15 2.58
CA ILE A 20 -17.23 0.88 2.51
C ILE A 20 -17.52 -0.26 1.52
N SER A 21 -16.89 -0.23 0.34
CA SER A 21 -17.09 -1.27 -0.67
C SER A 21 -16.65 -2.65 -0.18
N ILE A 22 -15.49 -2.72 0.49
CA ILE A 22 -14.93 -3.94 1.06
C ILE A 22 -15.84 -4.47 2.19
N THR A 23 -16.15 -3.63 3.18
CA THR A 23 -16.90 -4.06 4.36
C THR A 23 -18.36 -4.41 4.06
N ASN A 24 -18.93 -3.91 2.97
CA ASN A 24 -20.23 -4.32 2.47
C ASN A 24 -20.23 -5.70 1.78
N LYS A 25 -19.08 -6.19 1.34
CA LYS A 25 -18.98 -7.44 0.55
C LYS A 25 -18.36 -8.60 1.32
N THR A 26 -17.67 -8.35 2.42
CA THR A 26 -17.06 -9.41 3.23
C THR A 26 -17.70 -9.54 4.60
N LYS A 27 -17.69 -10.79 5.14
CA LYS A 27 -18.01 -11.07 6.54
C LYS A 27 -16.75 -11.20 7.42
N SER A 28 -15.58 -11.13 6.83
CA SER A 28 -14.31 -11.23 7.54
C SER A 28 -14.01 -9.92 8.25
N ASN A 29 -13.41 -9.99 9.45
CA ASN A 29 -12.88 -8.81 10.13
C ASN A 29 -11.80 -8.14 9.27
N VAL A 30 -11.85 -6.81 9.20
CA VAL A 30 -10.94 -5.98 8.41
C VAL A 30 -10.12 -5.10 9.35
N THR A 31 -8.79 -5.22 9.30
CA THR A 31 -7.86 -4.25 9.87
C THR A 31 -7.18 -3.53 8.72
N CYS A 32 -7.45 -2.24 8.59
CA CYS A 32 -6.83 -1.39 7.57
C CYS A 32 -5.70 -0.57 8.17
N TYR A 33 -4.51 -0.72 7.63
CA TYR A 33 -3.34 0.12 7.93
C TYR A 33 -3.26 1.20 6.86
N ILE A 34 -3.25 2.46 7.26
CA ILE A 34 -3.05 3.58 6.33
C ILE A 34 -1.66 4.13 6.55
N PHE A 35 -0.75 3.84 5.61
CA PHE A 35 0.57 4.47 5.60
C PHE A 35 0.45 5.88 5.06
N THR A 36 0.93 6.82 5.83
CA THR A 36 0.88 8.25 5.52
C THR A 36 2.18 8.92 5.94
N MET A 37 2.44 10.10 5.39
CA MET A 37 3.61 10.90 5.76
C MET A 37 3.36 12.39 5.52
N ASP A 38 4.10 13.24 6.21
CA ASP A 38 4.22 14.66 5.92
C ASP A 38 5.43 14.90 5.01
N LEU A 39 5.19 15.40 3.82
CA LEU A 39 6.18 15.85 2.85
C LEU A 39 5.94 17.29 2.41
N SER A 40 5.44 18.13 3.31
CA SER A 40 5.19 19.56 3.06
C SER A 40 6.45 20.31 2.61
N ARG A 41 7.65 19.81 2.89
CA ARG A 41 8.93 20.31 2.34
C ARG A 41 9.01 20.19 0.80
N VAL A 42 8.31 19.23 0.20
CA VAL A 42 8.29 19.02 -1.27
C VAL A 42 7.16 19.82 -1.89
N LYS A 43 5.96 19.72 -1.32
CA LYS A 43 4.77 20.49 -1.70
C LYS A 43 3.92 20.77 -0.46
N PRO A 44 3.43 22.02 -0.26
CA PRO A 44 2.64 22.37 0.93
C PRO A 44 1.41 21.47 1.17
N GLU A 45 0.82 20.95 0.11
CA GLU A 45 -0.35 20.07 0.17
C GLU A 45 -0.02 18.60 0.45
N TYR A 46 1.25 18.23 0.62
CA TYR A 46 1.67 16.87 0.95
C TYR A 46 1.69 16.65 2.47
N THR A 47 0.50 16.73 3.07
CA THR A 47 0.28 16.54 4.51
C THR A 47 -0.22 15.11 4.80
N ALA A 48 0.13 14.58 5.96
CA ALA A 48 -0.38 13.28 6.40
C ALA A 48 -1.91 13.29 6.55
N ILE A 49 -2.56 12.14 6.39
CA ILE A 49 -3.99 12.01 6.74
C ILE A 49 -4.19 12.39 8.21
N SER A 50 -5.21 13.19 8.50
CA SER A 50 -5.47 13.68 9.85
C SER A 50 -6.07 12.58 10.74
N ASP A 51 -5.86 12.70 12.06
CA ASP A 51 -6.42 11.76 13.03
C ASP A 51 -7.95 11.74 12.97
N LYS A 52 -8.59 12.91 12.79
CA LYS A 52 -10.05 13.02 12.62
C LYS A 52 -10.58 12.24 11.41
N GLN A 53 -9.85 12.26 10.29
CA GLN A 53 -10.22 11.48 9.10
C GLN A 53 -10.10 9.99 9.39
N VAL A 54 -9.02 9.57 10.06
CA VAL A 54 -8.82 8.16 10.43
C VAL A 54 -9.87 7.68 11.42
N GLU A 55 -10.20 8.48 12.44
CA GLU A 55 -11.29 8.20 13.39
C GLU A 55 -12.62 8.02 12.68
N TYR A 56 -12.93 8.89 11.72
CA TYR A 56 -14.18 8.77 10.94
C TYR A 56 -14.21 7.47 10.10
N LEU A 57 -13.08 7.12 9.43
CA LEU A 57 -12.98 5.87 8.68
C LEU A 57 -13.15 4.66 9.60
N ASP A 58 -12.56 4.69 10.79
CA ASP A 58 -12.66 3.63 11.80
C ASP A 58 -14.10 3.45 12.28
N GLU A 59 -14.81 4.55 12.60
CA GLU A 59 -16.22 4.52 12.97
C GLU A 59 -17.09 3.93 11.85
N VAL A 60 -16.90 4.35 10.61
CA VAL A 60 -17.69 3.88 9.47
C VAL A 60 -17.57 2.37 9.28
N ILE A 61 -16.35 1.82 9.34
CA ILE A 61 -16.18 0.36 9.16
C ILE A 61 -16.61 -0.44 10.40
N LYS A 62 -16.47 0.11 11.61
CA LYS A 62 -16.97 -0.49 12.86
C LYS A 62 -18.49 -0.58 12.90
N ASN A 63 -19.21 0.34 12.29
CA ASN A 63 -20.67 0.27 12.13
C ASN A 63 -21.11 -0.96 11.29
N LYS A 64 -20.22 -1.54 10.48
CA LYS A 64 -20.50 -2.77 9.74
C LYS A 64 -20.13 -4.03 10.54
N ASN A 65 -19.02 -3.96 11.25
CA ASN A 65 -18.56 -5.02 12.16
C ASN A 65 -17.68 -4.37 13.24
N PRO A 66 -18.05 -4.47 14.54
CA PRO A 66 -17.29 -3.87 15.65
C PRO A 66 -15.82 -4.30 15.76
N GLU A 67 -15.47 -5.46 15.19
CA GLU A 67 -14.11 -5.97 15.16
C GLU A 67 -13.24 -5.35 14.04
N ASN A 68 -13.84 -4.55 13.16
CA ASN A 68 -13.09 -3.82 12.13
C ASN A 68 -12.29 -2.69 12.77
N LYS A 69 -11.16 -2.34 12.15
CA LYS A 69 -10.26 -1.30 12.67
C LYS A 69 -9.51 -0.58 11.54
N VAL A 70 -9.35 0.74 11.68
CA VAL A 70 -8.41 1.53 10.89
C VAL A 70 -7.26 1.99 11.79
N ILE A 71 -6.04 1.84 11.31
CA ILE A 71 -4.81 2.18 12.03
C ILE A 71 -3.99 3.13 11.16
N LYS A 72 -3.78 4.36 11.63
CA LYS A 72 -2.84 5.28 11.02
C LYS A 72 -1.42 4.85 11.34
N VAL A 73 -0.58 4.83 10.34
CA VAL A 73 0.87 4.57 10.47
C VAL A 73 1.62 5.70 9.78
N ASP A 74 2.15 6.61 10.59
CA ASP A 74 3.02 7.67 10.08
C ASP A 74 4.41 7.10 9.82
N VAL A 75 4.82 7.16 8.57
CA VAL A 75 6.11 6.65 8.09
C VAL A 75 7.05 7.76 7.63
N THR A 76 6.81 9.02 8.03
CA THR A 76 7.59 10.18 7.63
C THR A 76 9.08 9.98 7.87
N GLU A 77 9.48 9.61 9.09
CA GLU A 77 10.90 9.42 9.44
C GLU A 77 11.53 8.27 8.65
N ILE A 78 10.79 7.17 8.46
CA ILE A 78 11.27 6.01 7.69
C ILE A 78 11.45 6.41 6.22
N TYR A 79 10.47 7.14 5.66
CA TYR A 79 10.53 7.63 4.28
C TYR A 79 11.72 8.58 4.06
N GLU A 80 11.91 9.55 4.95
CA GLU A 80 13.02 10.51 4.83
C GLU A 80 14.38 9.80 4.87
N LYS A 81 14.53 8.81 5.73
CA LYS A 81 15.74 8.00 5.81
C LYS A 81 15.99 7.19 4.54
N GLU A 82 14.93 6.57 3.97
CA GLU A 82 15.07 5.66 2.85
C GLU A 82 15.03 6.36 1.49
N PHE A 83 14.21 7.38 1.32
CA PHE A 83 13.93 8.01 0.02
C PHE A 83 14.14 9.51 -0.02
N GLY A 84 14.41 10.16 1.11
CA GLY A 84 14.56 11.61 1.18
C GLY A 84 15.54 12.14 0.13
N HIS A 85 15.06 13.05 -0.73
CA HIS A 85 15.82 13.66 -1.85
C HIS A 85 16.26 12.67 -2.95
N CYS A 86 15.71 11.45 -3.03
CA CYS A 86 16.02 10.54 -4.12
C CYS A 86 15.46 11.04 -5.47
N LYS A 87 16.03 10.54 -6.57
CA LYS A 87 15.67 10.98 -7.94
C LYS A 87 14.21 10.67 -8.32
N ASN A 88 13.57 9.74 -7.61
CA ASN A 88 12.20 9.31 -7.88
C ASN A 88 11.16 10.00 -6.97
N GLU A 89 11.59 10.85 -6.02
CA GLU A 89 10.68 11.58 -5.10
C GLU A 89 9.72 12.51 -5.84
N ASN A 90 10.17 13.11 -6.96
CA ASN A 90 9.39 14.00 -7.82
C ASN A 90 9.15 13.38 -9.21
N ALA A 91 8.99 12.05 -9.28
CA ALA A 91 8.70 11.35 -10.51
C ALA A 91 7.25 11.57 -10.99
N TYR A 92 6.82 10.86 -12.05
CA TYR A 92 5.47 10.94 -12.60
C TYR A 92 4.38 10.62 -11.58
N CYS A 93 4.63 9.64 -10.70
CA CYS A 93 3.74 9.30 -9.59
C CYS A 93 4.04 10.15 -8.36
N THR A 94 3.05 10.30 -7.47
CA THR A 94 3.28 10.96 -6.18
C THR A 94 4.21 10.13 -5.30
N PRO A 95 5.00 10.73 -4.39
CA PRO A 95 5.89 9.98 -3.52
C PRO A 95 5.16 8.99 -2.59
N TYR A 96 3.86 9.13 -2.41
CA TYR A 96 3.05 8.22 -1.59
C TYR A 96 2.95 6.81 -2.17
N THR A 97 3.19 6.61 -3.48
CA THR A 97 3.26 5.28 -4.09
C THR A 97 4.45 4.47 -3.56
N LEU A 98 5.52 5.13 -3.09
CA LEU A 98 6.68 4.47 -2.53
C LEU A 98 6.45 3.91 -1.11
N LEU A 99 5.38 4.33 -0.42
CA LEU A 99 5.14 3.94 0.98
C LEU A 99 4.94 2.45 1.15
N ARG A 100 4.37 1.76 0.16
CA ARG A 100 4.22 0.29 0.18
C ARG A 100 5.56 -0.44 0.30
N LEU A 101 6.64 0.17 -0.20
CA LEU A 101 7.99 -0.38 -0.14
C LEU A 101 8.64 -0.26 1.25
N LEU A 102 7.96 0.37 2.21
CA LEU A 102 8.44 0.54 3.60
C LEU A 102 7.80 -0.47 4.56
N ALA A 103 6.91 -1.34 4.08
CA ALA A 103 6.10 -2.19 4.95
C ALA A 103 6.92 -3.16 5.81
N ASP A 104 8.10 -3.58 5.36
CA ASP A 104 9.03 -4.44 6.11
C ASP A 104 9.80 -3.70 7.21
N LEU A 105 9.89 -2.37 7.13
CA LEU A 105 10.58 -1.51 8.11
C LEU A 105 9.67 -1.08 9.27
N VAL A 106 8.35 -1.14 9.07
CA VAL A 106 7.38 -0.78 10.12
C VAL A 106 7.29 -1.92 11.16
N PRO A 107 7.49 -1.64 12.45
CA PRO A 107 7.37 -2.64 13.49
C PRO A 107 5.96 -3.22 13.60
N ASN A 108 5.86 -4.49 13.98
CA ASN A 108 4.60 -5.18 14.28
C ASN A 108 3.58 -5.25 13.13
N MET A 109 4.03 -5.09 11.89
CA MET A 109 3.16 -5.34 10.74
C MET A 109 2.83 -6.83 10.65
N PRO A 110 1.58 -7.17 10.26
CA PRO A 110 1.16 -8.56 10.13
C PRO A 110 1.94 -9.30 9.04
N GLU A 111 2.08 -10.62 9.20
CA GLU A 111 2.83 -11.46 8.25
C GLU A 111 2.18 -11.53 6.85
N LYS A 112 0.88 -11.24 6.74
CA LYS A 112 0.15 -11.21 5.49
C LYS A 112 -0.63 -9.92 5.35
N LEU A 113 -0.41 -9.21 4.24
CA LEU A 113 -1.06 -7.94 3.90
C LEU A 113 -1.65 -8.01 2.50
N LEU A 114 -2.82 -7.41 2.32
CA LEU A 114 -3.36 -7.09 0.99
C LEU A 114 -3.18 -5.59 0.78
N TYR A 115 -2.19 -5.22 -0.04
CA TYR A 115 -2.05 -3.85 -0.50
C TYR A 115 -3.05 -3.56 -1.62
N LEU A 116 -3.70 -2.41 -1.54
CA LEU A 116 -4.61 -1.91 -2.56
C LEU A 116 -4.29 -0.43 -2.85
N ASP A 117 -4.30 -0.06 -4.14
CA ASP A 117 -4.32 1.35 -4.53
C ASP A 117 -5.67 1.96 -4.13
N ILE A 118 -5.65 3.20 -3.68
CA ILE A 118 -6.78 3.86 -3.01
C ILE A 118 -7.93 4.27 -3.96
N ASP A 119 -7.78 4.06 -5.25
CA ASP A 119 -8.79 4.28 -6.27
C ASP A 119 -9.53 2.99 -6.70
N MET A 120 -9.41 1.94 -5.88
CA MET A 120 -10.06 0.65 -6.11
C MET A 120 -11.42 0.55 -5.43
N MET A 121 -12.28 -0.32 -5.95
CA MET A 121 -13.58 -0.63 -5.36
C MET A 121 -13.87 -2.12 -5.42
N ALA A 122 -14.18 -2.73 -4.27
CA ALA A 122 -14.52 -4.14 -4.20
C ALA A 122 -15.92 -4.41 -4.78
N ASN A 123 -15.99 -5.17 -5.87
CA ASN A 123 -17.25 -5.63 -6.46
C ASN A 123 -17.72 -6.99 -5.91
N GLY A 124 -16.86 -7.67 -5.14
CA GLY A 124 -17.13 -8.97 -4.53
C GLY A 124 -16.40 -9.16 -3.22
N ASP A 125 -16.53 -10.34 -2.62
CA ASP A 125 -15.85 -10.69 -1.37
C ASP A 125 -14.36 -10.94 -1.61
N ILE A 126 -13.53 -9.97 -1.25
CA ILE A 126 -12.06 -10.02 -1.38
C ILE A 126 -11.39 -10.97 -0.38
N SER A 127 -12.13 -11.52 0.60
CA SER A 127 -11.58 -12.53 1.50
C SER A 127 -11.11 -13.78 0.76
N LYS A 128 -11.69 -14.06 -0.40
CA LYS A 128 -11.26 -15.16 -1.28
C LYS A 128 -9.85 -14.93 -1.81
N LEU A 129 -9.56 -13.69 -2.24
CA LEU A 129 -8.22 -13.28 -2.67
C LEU A 129 -7.23 -13.33 -1.49
N TYR A 130 -7.62 -12.79 -0.34
CA TYR A 130 -6.77 -12.79 0.86
C TYR A 130 -6.40 -14.21 1.32
N LYS A 131 -7.25 -15.23 1.07
CA LYS A 131 -7.03 -16.64 1.45
C LYS A 131 -6.13 -17.41 0.50
N ILE A 132 -5.73 -16.85 -0.65
CA ILE A 132 -4.80 -17.53 -1.56
C ILE A 132 -3.52 -17.86 -0.79
N ASP A 133 -3.08 -19.09 -0.90
CA ASP A 133 -1.81 -19.53 -0.30
C ASP A 133 -0.63 -18.96 -1.08
N ILE A 134 0.18 -18.18 -0.41
CA ILE A 134 1.43 -17.59 -0.92
C ILE A 134 2.61 -17.93 -0.01
N SER A 135 2.56 -19.02 0.74
CA SER A 135 3.60 -19.39 1.71
C SER A 135 4.99 -19.49 1.09
N GLU A 136 5.06 -19.96 -0.17
CA GLU A 136 6.31 -20.13 -0.91
C GLU A 136 6.74 -18.90 -1.74
N TYR A 137 5.91 -17.86 -1.77
CA TYR A 137 6.14 -16.65 -2.60
C TYR A 137 6.20 -15.40 -1.73
N GLU A 138 6.93 -14.39 -2.18
CA GLU A 138 6.98 -13.07 -1.55
C GLU A 138 5.65 -12.34 -1.70
N TYR A 139 5.03 -12.47 -2.88
CA TYR A 139 3.73 -11.84 -3.18
C TYR A 139 2.97 -12.57 -4.28
N ALA A 140 1.68 -12.24 -4.40
CA ALA A 140 0.88 -12.51 -5.58
C ALA A 140 0.34 -11.18 -6.12
N ALA A 141 0.36 -11.04 -7.45
CA ALA A 141 -0.09 -9.84 -8.16
C ALA A 141 -0.81 -10.22 -9.45
N VAL A 142 -1.50 -9.25 -10.05
CA VAL A 142 -2.08 -9.41 -11.39
C VAL A 142 -1.01 -9.05 -12.42
N LYS A 143 -0.87 -9.89 -13.45
CA LYS A 143 0.00 -9.60 -14.59
C LYS A 143 -0.55 -8.41 -15.37
N GLU A 144 0.29 -7.41 -15.62
CA GLU A 144 -0.08 -6.24 -16.38
C GLU A 144 -0.08 -6.55 -17.89
N LYS A 145 -1.23 -6.35 -18.55
CA LYS A 145 -1.43 -6.82 -19.93
C LYS A 145 -0.52 -6.13 -20.95
N TYR A 146 -0.39 -4.82 -20.86
CA TYR A 146 0.39 -4.03 -21.84
C TYR A 146 1.87 -4.04 -21.47
N GLY A 147 2.21 -3.88 -20.21
CA GLY A 147 3.59 -3.94 -19.73
C GLY A 147 4.24 -5.29 -19.99
N SER A 148 3.47 -6.38 -19.88
CA SER A 148 3.98 -7.71 -20.20
C SER A 148 4.34 -7.92 -21.67
N VAL A 149 3.82 -7.09 -22.58
CA VAL A 149 4.16 -7.12 -24.01
C VAL A 149 5.29 -6.14 -24.35
N ILE A 150 5.29 -4.95 -23.72
CA ILE A 150 6.16 -3.84 -24.11
C ILE A 150 7.47 -3.83 -23.29
N LEU A 151 7.40 -4.16 -22.00
CA LEU A 151 8.55 -4.08 -21.09
C LEU A 151 9.21 -5.45 -20.91
N TYR A 152 8.54 -6.38 -20.25
CA TYR A 152 8.99 -7.78 -20.12
C TYR A 152 7.83 -8.71 -19.74
N PRO A 153 7.94 -10.03 -20.04
CA PRO A 153 6.81 -10.97 -19.98
C PRO A 153 6.12 -11.12 -18.61
N ASP A 154 6.85 -10.87 -17.52
CA ASP A 154 6.32 -11.04 -16.16
C ASP A 154 6.03 -9.72 -15.45
N TYR A 155 5.86 -8.62 -16.23
CA TYR A 155 5.51 -7.32 -15.67
C TYR A 155 4.15 -7.37 -14.96
N ILE A 156 4.10 -6.90 -13.72
CA ILE A 156 2.92 -6.94 -12.86
C ILE A 156 2.26 -5.57 -12.75
N ASN A 157 0.98 -5.56 -12.38
CA ASN A 157 0.30 -4.37 -11.88
C ASN A 157 0.47 -4.29 -10.37
N ALA A 158 1.08 -3.22 -9.87
CA ALA A 158 1.38 -3.04 -8.45
C ALA A 158 0.22 -2.43 -7.64
N GLY A 159 -0.92 -2.11 -8.28
CA GLY A 159 -2.09 -1.54 -7.61
C GLY A 159 -2.80 -2.52 -6.67
N MET A 160 -2.56 -3.83 -6.81
CA MET A 160 -3.07 -4.86 -5.91
C MET A 160 -2.00 -5.93 -5.69
N LEU A 161 -1.52 -6.05 -4.44
CA LEU A 161 -0.48 -6.98 -4.05
C LEU A 161 -0.90 -7.76 -2.80
N LEU A 162 -0.96 -9.07 -2.88
CA LEU A 162 -1.05 -9.92 -1.69
C LEU A 162 0.38 -10.23 -1.24
N LEU A 163 0.79 -9.70 -0.08
CA LEU A 163 2.16 -9.71 0.41
C LEU A 163 2.36 -10.74 1.51
N ASN A 164 3.41 -11.55 1.40
CA ASN A 164 3.94 -12.41 2.45
C ASN A 164 5.14 -11.71 3.11
N MET A 165 4.87 -10.97 4.19
CA MET A 165 5.86 -10.13 4.86
C MET A 165 7.01 -10.95 5.47
N LYS A 166 6.74 -12.19 5.87
CA LYS A 166 7.78 -13.10 6.36
C LYS A 166 8.77 -13.42 5.23
N LYS A 167 8.27 -13.87 4.10
CA LYS A 167 9.10 -14.23 2.94
C LYS A 167 9.83 -13.02 2.37
N ILE A 168 9.15 -11.86 2.30
CA ILE A 168 9.74 -10.59 1.88
C ILE A 168 10.95 -10.21 2.73
N LYS A 169 10.86 -10.36 4.06
CA LYS A 169 11.98 -10.08 4.98
C LYS A 169 13.12 -11.10 4.82
N GLU A 170 12.78 -12.38 4.61
CA GLU A 170 13.78 -13.44 4.39
C GLU A 170 14.60 -13.21 3.11
N THR A 171 13.95 -12.79 2.02
CA THR A 171 14.60 -12.59 0.71
C THR A 171 15.17 -11.20 0.50
N GLY A 172 14.77 -10.22 1.33
CA GLY A 172 15.15 -8.81 1.19
C GLY A 172 14.52 -8.16 -0.05
N LEU A 173 13.33 -8.62 -0.51
CA LEU A 173 12.72 -8.10 -1.73
C LEU A 173 12.50 -6.58 -1.68
N LEU A 174 11.85 -6.06 -0.62
CA LEU A 174 11.56 -4.63 -0.53
C LEU A 174 12.83 -3.80 -0.30
N GLU A 175 13.86 -4.34 0.36
CA GLU A 175 15.16 -3.71 0.47
C GLU A 175 15.80 -3.52 -0.91
N LYS A 176 15.83 -4.57 -1.75
CA LYS A 176 16.32 -4.50 -3.13
C LYS A 176 15.53 -3.50 -3.98
N ALA A 177 14.20 -3.48 -3.83
CA ALA A 177 13.35 -2.50 -4.51
C ALA A 177 13.69 -1.06 -4.10
N ARG A 178 13.89 -0.79 -2.80
CA ARG A 178 14.32 0.53 -2.31
C ARG A 178 15.70 0.93 -2.88
N GLU A 179 16.64 0.00 -2.95
CA GLU A 179 17.95 0.27 -3.55
C GLU A 179 17.84 0.63 -5.05
N LEU A 180 16.96 -0.02 -5.80
CA LEU A 180 16.69 0.37 -7.20
C LEU A 180 16.12 1.78 -7.30
N ILE A 181 15.15 2.14 -6.44
CA ILE A 181 14.54 3.48 -6.37
C ILE A 181 15.58 4.56 -6.05
N LYS A 182 16.51 4.30 -5.12
CA LYS A 182 17.57 5.23 -4.75
C LYS A 182 18.55 5.48 -5.89
N ASN A 183 18.95 4.43 -6.57
CA ASN A 183 20.08 4.47 -7.50
C ASN A 183 19.69 4.75 -8.95
N ARG A 184 18.43 4.49 -9.35
CA ARG A 184 17.97 4.60 -10.73
C ARG A 184 16.71 5.44 -10.83
N LYS A 185 16.58 6.22 -11.90
CA LYS A 185 15.31 6.82 -12.28
C LYS A 185 14.48 5.77 -13.00
N LEU A 186 13.36 5.37 -12.44
CA LEU A 186 12.47 4.35 -12.99
C LEU A 186 11.25 5.00 -13.65
N LEU A 187 10.75 4.38 -14.73
CA LEU A 187 9.62 4.93 -15.50
C LEU A 187 8.32 4.89 -14.69
N PHE A 188 8.05 3.77 -14.03
CA PHE A 188 6.88 3.56 -13.16
C PHE A 188 7.30 3.28 -11.71
N ALA A 189 8.28 4.04 -11.23
CA ALA A 189 8.75 4.04 -9.85
C ALA A 189 8.68 2.65 -9.15
N ASP A 190 7.77 2.49 -8.20
CA ASP A 190 7.60 1.31 -7.38
C ASP A 190 7.18 0.06 -8.17
N GLN A 191 6.29 0.18 -9.16
CA GLN A 191 5.85 -0.95 -10.01
C GLN A 191 7.01 -1.55 -10.82
N SER A 192 8.00 -0.73 -11.19
CA SER A 192 9.19 -1.22 -11.89
C SER A 192 10.29 -1.71 -10.96
N ALA A 193 10.14 -1.55 -9.64
CA ALA A 193 11.11 -1.95 -8.64
C ALA A 193 10.76 -3.28 -7.96
N ILE A 194 9.51 -3.69 -7.98
CA ILE A 194 9.00 -4.97 -7.49
C ILE A 194 8.99 -6.01 -8.60
#